data_db6717b0ec7a31f0013d702ff85570a6
#
_entry.id   db6717b0ec7a31f0013d702ff85570a6
#
_cell.length_a   1.000
_cell.length_b   1.000
_cell.length_c   1.000
_cell.angle_alpha   90.00
_cell.angle_beta   90.00
_cell.angle_gamma   90.00
#
_symmetry.space_group_name_H-M   'P 1'
#
loop_
_entity.id
_entity.type
_entity.pdbx_description
1 polymer ?
#
loop_
_entity_poly.entity_id
_entity_poly.type
_entity_poly.pdbx_seq_one_letter_code
_entity_poly.pdbx_strand_id
1 'polypeptide(L)'
;MLGSGMEKEWGLSEEERKKIDKLPNQKFLIQQNPFHPEEKLLLLPVPRLDTAIIHAQIASPDGTCRLLSDPFQDVDLAFAAKNTIVTCEELVSNEWIRREPEKNTIPGITISAVVHLPYGGHPSQVYGYYDYDKKFYLEYDRAGKTDEAFQPFLKEWVYGVKTHAEYLEKLGVNRLLSLQHVHGYGV
;
A
#
# COMPACT_ATOMS: atom_id res chain seq x y z
N MET A 1 11.36 0.31 -22.27
CA MET A 1 10.08 -0.33 -22.70
C MET A 1 9.91 -0.25 -24.22
N LEU A 2 10.06 0.91 -24.85
CA LEU A 2 10.08 1.04 -26.32
C LEU A 2 11.18 0.13 -26.92
N GLY A 3 10.81 -0.69 -27.92
CA GLY A 3 11.72 -1.63 -28.58
C GLY A 3 12.06 -2.89 -27.77
N SER A 4 11.48 -3.09 -26.59
CA SER A 4 11.64 -4.32 -25.80
C SER A 4 10.44 -5.25 -25.95
N GLY A 5 10.60 -6.53 -25.53
CA GLY A 5 9.50 -7.50 -25.50
C GLY A 5 8.33 -7.07 -24.58
N MET A 6 8.58 -6.23 -23.58
CA MET A 6 7.56 -5.66 -22.72
C MET A 6 6.54 -4.78 -23.45
N GLU A 7 6.89 -4.25 -24.61
CA GLU A 7 5.97 -3.49 -25.44
C GLU A 7 4.75 -4.32 -25.87
N LYS A 8 4.91 -5.62 -26.06
CA LYS A 8 3.84 -6.54 -26.49
C LYS A 8 3.18 -7.29 -25.35
N GLU A 9 3.94 -7.70 -24.34
CA GLU A 9 3.52 -8.70 -23.35
C GLU A 9 3.34 -8.15 -21.94
N TRP A 10 3.57 -6.86 -21.72
CA TRP A 10 3.49 -6.26 -20.40
C TRP A 10 2.05 -6.09 -19.90
N GLY A 11 1.77 -6.59 -18.69
CA GLY A 11 0.49 -6.43 -17.99
C GLY A 11 -0.68 -7.17 -18.64
N LEU A 12 -1.90 -6.84 -18.22
CA LEU A 12 -3.13 -7.44 -18.72
C LEU A 12 -3.33 -7.18 -20.22
N SER A 13 -3.85 -8.17 -20.95
CA SER A 13 -4.22 -8.03 -22.36
C SER A 13 -5.31 -6.96 -22.57
N GLU A 14 -5.46 -6.43 -23.76
CA GLU A 14 -6.54 -5.48 -24.04
C GLU A 14 -7.93 -6.08 -23.85
N GLU A 15 -8.09 -7.39 -24.09
CA GLU A 15 -9.34 -8.11 -23.88
C GLU A 15 -9.68 -8.24 -22.39
N GLU A 16 -8.70 -8.50 -21.54
CA GLU A 16 -8.88 -8.52 -20.09
C GLU A 16 -9.16 -7.11 -19.55
N ARG A 17 -8.49 -6.10 -20.08
CA ARG A 17 -8.70 -4.69 -19.69
C ARG A 17 -10.11 -4.21 -20.01
N LYS A 18 -10.71 -4.62 -21.13
CA LYS A 18 -12.10 -4.28 -21.50
C LYS A 18 -13.13 -4.77 -20.49
N LYS A 19 -12.78 -5.78 -19.67
CA LYS A 19 -13.65 -6.31 -18.61
C LYS A 19 -13.56 -5.52 -17.31
N ILE A 20 -12.66 -4.54 -17.22
CA ILE A 20 -12.41 -3.74 -16.02
C ILE A 20 -12.75 -2.28 -16.31
N ASP A 21 -13.92 -1.83 -15.86
CA ASP A 21 -14.48 -0.50 -16.17
C ASP A 21 -13.55 0.69 -15.85
N LYS A 22 -12.66 0.52 -14.88
CA LYS A 22 -11.77 1.59 -14.42
C LYS A 22 -10.41 1.62 -15.13
N LEU A 23 -10.10 0.63 -15.95
CA LEU A 23 -8.87 0.59 -16.72
C LEU A 23 -9.10 1.07 -18.16
N PRO A 24 -8.21 1.90 -18.71
CA PRO A 24 -8.22 2.21 -20.14
C PRO A 24 -8.05 0.93 -20.97
N ASN A 25 -8.78 0.82 -22.08
CA ASN A 25 -8.72 -0.36 -22.94
C ASN A 25 -7.32 -0.56 -23.54
N GLN A 26 -6.63 0.51 -23.85
CA GLN A 26 -5.24 0.46 -24.34
C GLN A 26 -4.26 0.44 -23.18
N LYS A 27 -3.24 -0.41 -23.25
CA LYS A 27 -2.16 -0.48 -22.28
C LYS A 27 -1.26 0.75 -22.33
N PHE A 28 -0.94 1.18 -23.51
CA PHE A 28 -0.09 2.31 -23.81
C PHE A 28 -0.37 2.83 -25.22
N LEU A 29 0.09 4.03 -25.49
CA LEU A 29 0.06 4.64 -26.81
C LEU A 29 1.50 5.03 -27.17
N ILE A 30 1.93 4.69 -28.40
CA ILE A 30 3.18 5.20 -28.97
C ILE A 30 2.83 6.40 -29.83
N GLN A 31 3.37 7.56 -29.49
CA GLN A 31 3.14 8.81 -30.18
C GLN A 31 4.47 9.49 -30.55
N GLN A 32 4.49 10.19 -31.68
CA GLN A 32 5.61 11.05 -32.03
C GLN A 32 5.70 12.20 -31.01
N ASN A 33 6.92 12.52 -30.55
CA ASN A 33 7.13 13.66 -29.65
C ASN A 33 6.80 14.96 -30.42
N PRO A 34 5.83 15.78 -29.99
CA PRO A 34 5.43 17.00 -30.70
C PRO A 34 6.51 18.06 -30.69
N PHE A 35 7.48 18.03 -29.79
CA PHE A 35 8.59 18.99 -29.69
C PHE A 35 9.86 18.50 -30.38
N HIS A 36 10.02 17.18 -30.50
CA HIS A 36 11.16 16.50 -31.12
C HIS A 36 10.65 15.40 -32.04
N PRO A 37 10.31 15.73 -33.31
CA PRO A 37 9.63 14.77 -34.20
C PRO A 37 10.43 13.51 -34.54
N GLU A 38 11.73 13.52 -34.32
CA GLU A 38 12.62 12.35 -34.45
C GLU A 38 12.48 11.33 -33.34
N GLU A 39 11.84 11.71 -32.21
CA GLU A 39 11.66 10.86 -31.05
C GLU A 39 10.25 10.27 -30.97
N LYS A 40 10.15 9.05 -30.39
CA LYS A 40 8.88 8.43 -30.05
C LYS A 40 8.70 8.42 -28.54
N LEU A 41 7.49 8.73 -28.10
CA LEU A 41 7.07 8.68 -26.70
C LEU A 41 6.17 7.47 -26.46
N LEU A 42 6.39 6.80 -25.33
CA LEU A 42 5.48 5.81 -24.81
C LEU A 42 4.61 6.47 -23.74
N LEU A 43 3.34 6.60 -24.01
CA LEU A 43 2.35 7.17 -23.10
C LEU A 43 1.64 6.03 -22.37
N LEU A 44 1.67 6.05 -21.04
CA LEU A 44 0.96 5.12 -20.18
C LEU A 44 -0.28 5.81 -19.62
N PRO A 45 -1.46 5.21 -19.72
CA PRO A 45 -2.66 5.77 -19.11
C PRO A 45 -2.60 5.63 -17.58
N VAL A 46 -2.85 6.70 -16.88
CA VAL A 46 -2.97 6.67 -15.41
C VAL A 46 -4.33 6.06 -15.04
N PRO A 47 -4.37 5.05 -14.16
CA PRO A 47 -5.62 4.49 -13.67
C PRO A 47 -6.40 5.55 -12.87
N ARG A 48 -7.74 5.52 -12.99
CA ARG A 48 -8.60 6.38 -12.17
C ARG A 48 -8.85 5.70 -10.83
N LEU A 49 -8.14 6.15 -9.81
CA LEU A 49 -8.26 5.62 -8.46
C LEU A 49 -9.28 6.44 -7.66
N ASP A 50 -10.28 5.77 -7.08
CA ASP A 50 -11.24 6.44 -6.19
C ASP A 50 -10.63 6.65 -4.82
N THR A 51 -10.00 5.62 -4.26
CA THR A 51 -9.40 5.67 -2.93
C THR A 51 -8.09 4.89 -2.91
N ALA A 52 -7.04 5.50 -2.38
CA ALA A 52 -5.82 4.84 -1.95
C ALA A 52 -5.86 4.63 -0.44
N ILE A 53 -5.35 3.49 0.03
CA ILE A 53 -5.12 3.21 1.44
C ILE A 53 -3.64 2.92 1.60
N ILE A 54 -2.96 3.70 2.43
CA ILE A 54 -1.51 3.62 2.64
C ILE A 54 -1.26 3.44 4.13
N HIS A 55 -0.31 2.57 4.47
CA HIS A 55 0.14 2.41 5.84
C HIS A 55 1.51 3.05 6.02
N ALA A 56 1.57 4.11 6.83
CA ALA A 56 2.78 4.86 7.12
C ALA A 56 3.34 4.50 8.49
N GLN A 57 4.65 4.62 8.67
CA GLN A 57 5.26 4.52 9.99
C GLN A 57 4.82 5.67 10.89
N ILE A 58 4.89 6.90 10.39
CA ILE A 58 4.58 8.10 11.17
C ILE A 58 3.66 9.00 10.35
N ALA A 59 2.62 9.54 10.98
CA ALA A 59 1.77 10.56 10.39
C ALA A 59 1.43 11.65 11.39
N SER A 60 1.01 12.80 10.90
CA SER A 60 0.46 13.89 11.70
C SER A 60 -0.99 14.17 11.35
N PRO A 61 -1.77 14.85 12.22
CA PRO A 61 -3.20 15.13 11.97
C PRO A 61 -3.46 15.94 10.69
N ASP A 62 -2.50 16.71 10.19
CA ASP A 62 -2.62 17.45 8.93
C ASP A 62 -2.37 16.57 7.68
N GLY A 63 -2.11 15.28 7.88
CA GLY A 63 -1.91 14.32 6.81
C GLY A 63 -0.45 14.15 6.35
N THR A 64 0.50 14.94 6.85
CA THR A 64 1.92 14.75 6.50
C THR A 64 2.42 13.42 7.03
N CYS A 65 3.10 12.62 6.17
CA CYS A 65 3.54 11.28 6.51
C CYS A 65 5.03 11.07 6.26
N ARG A 66 5.62 10.17 7.06
CA ARG A 66 6.97 9.62 6.86
C ARG A 66 6.89 8.13 6.61
N LEU A 67 7.43 7.70 5.48
CA LEU A 67 7.71 6.32 5.17
C LEU A 67 9.20 6.10 5.42
N LEU A 68 9.55 5.23 6.36
CA LEU A 68 10.94 5.00 6.78
C LEU A 68 11.70 4.02 5.87
N SER A 69 11.00 3.43 4.92
CA SER A 69 11.56 2.55 3.90
C SER A 69 11.36 3.14 2.50
N ASP A 70 11.74 2.39 1.47
CA ASP A 70 11.39 2.76 0.09
C ASP A 70 9.86 2.84 -0.05
N PRO A 71 9.30 3.99 -0.46
CA PRO A 71 7.87 4.18 -0.58
C PRO A 71 7.25 3.43 -1.76
N PHE A 72 8.05 2.81 -2.62
CA PHE A 72 7.60 2.14 -3.85
C PHE A 72 6.59 3.00 -4.63
N GLN A 73 5.34 2.61 -4.68
CA GLN A 73 4.26 3.30 -5.39
C GLN A 73 3.35 4.14 -4.48
N ASP A 74 3.60 4.17 -3.17
CA ASP A 74 2.69 4.82 -2.21
C ASP A 74 2.56 6.32 -2.47
N VAL A 75 3.66 6.98 -2.82
CA VAL A 75 3.65 8.41 -3.19
C VAL A 75 2.81 8.64 -4.44
N ASP A 76 3.03 7.84 -5.48
CA ASP A 76 2.28 7.95 -6.74
C ASP A 76 0.79 7.68 -6.53
N LEU A 77 0.44 6.68 -5.69
CA LEU A 77 -0.93 6.37 -5.32
C LEU A 77 -1.60 7.52 -4.59
N ALA A 78 -0.88 8.17 -3.64
CA ALA A 78 -1.39 9.32 -2.91
C ALA A 78 -1.72 10.51 -3.81
N PHE A 79 -0.93 10.72 -4.87
CA PHE A 79 -1.17 11.79 -5.85
C PHE A 79 -2.21 11.43 -6.92
N ALA A 80 -2.36 10.14 -7.24
CA ALA A 80 -3.26 9.68 -8.30
C ALA A 80 -4.70 9.45 -7.84
N ALA A 81 -4.92 9.18 -6.56
CA ALA A 81 -6.25 8.89 -6.03
C ALA A 81 -7.06 10.16 -5.75
N LYS A 82 -8.39 10.06 -5.85
CA LYS A 82 -9.29 11.14 -5.44
C LYS A 82 -9.29 11.34 -3.94
N ASN A 83 -9.21 10.25 -3.19
CA ASN A 83 -9.16 10.23 -1.75
C ASN A 83 -8.00 9.33 -1.30
N THR A 84 -7.25 9.78 -0.31
CA THR A 84 -6.19 8.96 0.28
C THR A 84 -6.41 8.85 1.78
N ILE A 85 -6.52 7.63 2.27
CA ILE A 85 -6.61 7.30 3.68
C ILE A 85 -5.25 6.78 4.12
N VAL A 86 -4.67 7.40 5.14
CA VAL A 86 -3.43 6.92 5.75
C VAL A 86 -3.74 6.30 7.10
N THR A 87 -3.31 5.06 7.29
CA THR A 87 -3.16 4.45 8.62
C THR A 87 -1.72 4.59 9.06
N CYS A 88 -1.44 4.72 10.36
CA CYS A 88 -0.06 4.88 10.83
C CYS A 88 0.20 4.16 12.16
N GLU A 89 1.47 3.77 12.34
CA GLU A 89 1.97 3.20 13.59
C GLU A 89 2.07 4.27 14.69
N GLU A 90 2.56 5.46 14.33
CA GLU A 90 2.68 6.59 15.25
C GLU A 90 1.95 7.82 14.71
N LEU A 91 1.10 8.41 15.55
CA LEU A 91 0.50 9.70 15.29
C LEU A 91 1.22 10.77 16.12
N VAL A 92 1.92 11.65 15.44
CA VAL A 92 2.72 12.72 16.07
C VAL A 92 2.07 14.10 15.86
N SER A 93 2.51 15.12 16.61
CA SER A 93 2.00 16.48 16.39
C SER A 93 2.49 17.09 15.08
N ASN A 94 1.74 18.06 14.56
CA ASN A 94 2.13 18.79 13.35
C ASN A 94 3.46 19.55 13.55
N GLU A 95 3.71 20.05 14.77
CA GLU A 95 4.98 20.73 15.09
C GLU A 95 6.15 19.75 15.08
N TRP A 96 5.94 18.53 15.55
CA TRP A 96 6.98 17.51 15.57
C TRP A 96 7.40 17.12 14.15
N ILE A 97 6.45 16.83 13.27
CA ILE A 97 6.76 16.36 11.92
C ILE A 97 7.39 17.46 11.04
N ARG A 98 7.11 18.73 11.35
CA ARG A 98 7.67 19.89 10.63
C ARG A 98 9.09 20.26 11.02
N ARG A 99 9.65 19.70 12.09
CA ARG A 99 11.05 19.99 12.51
C ARG A 99 12.07 19.44 11.51
N GLU A 100 11.73 18.39 10.79
CA GLU A 100 12.61 17.72 9.83
C GLU A 100 11.82 17.47 8.53
N PRO A 101 11.52 18.53 7.77
CA PRO A 101 10.64 18.44 6.61
C PRO A 101 11.22 17.57 5.49
N GLU A 102 12.53 17.44 5.42
CA GLU A 102 13.26 16.61 4.45
C GLU A 102 13.01 15.10 4.65
N LYS A 103 12.52 14.69 5.82
CA LYS A 103 12.15 13.29 6.11
C LYS A 103 10.70 12.98 5.74
N ASN A 104 9.91 14.00 5.39
CA ASN A 104 8.51 13.80 5.05
C ASN A 104 8.37 13.27 3.62
N THR A 105 7.66 12.16 3.45
CA THR A 105 7.55 11.45 2.17
C THR A 105 6.28 11.82 1.42
N ILE A 106 5.15 11.91 2.12
CA ILE A 106 3.85 12.25 1.52
C ILE A 106 3.35 13.54 2.14
N PRO A 107 3.08 14.58 1.34
CA PRO A 107 2.56 15.85 1.84
C PRO A 107 1.08 15.73 2.22
N GLY A 108 0.68 16.38 3.31
CA GLY A 108 -0.68 16.33 3.85
C GLY A 108 -1.77 16.78 2.89
N ILE A 109 -1.43 17.61 1.91
CA ILE A 109 -2.42 18.09 0.91
C ILE A 109 -3.04 16.95 0.07
N THR A 110 -2.37 15.80 -0.03
CA THR A 110 -2.86 14.63 -0.78
C THR A 110 -3.70 13.70 0.09
N ILE A 111 -3.76 13.93 1.41
CA ILE A 111 -4.36 13.01 2.37
C ILE A 111 -5.76 13.51 2.79
N SER A 112 -6.74 12.62 2.68
CA SER A 112 -8.13 12.90 3.05
C SER A 112 -8.45 12.53 4.51
N ALA A 113 -7.79 11.50 5.04
CA ALA A 113 -7.97 11.05 6.43
C ALA A 113 -6.73 10.36 6.97
N VAL A 114 -6.49 10.53 8.28
CA VAL A 114 -5.42 9.86 9.03
C VAL A 114 -6.05 9.04 10.14
N VAL A 115 -5.60 7.80 10.29
CA VAL A 115 -6.04 6.87 11.32
C VAL A 115 -4.84 6.32 12.07
N HIS A 116 -4.76 6.55 13.38
CA HIS A 116 -3.78 5.91 14.23
C HIS A 116 -4.14 4.43 14.42
N LEU A 117 -3.33 3.54 13.87
CA LEU A 117 -3.61 2.11 13.79
C LEU A 117 -2.33 1.28 13.99
N PRO A 118 -1.78 1.21 15.21
CA PRO A 118 -0.61 0.38 15.50
C PRO A 118 -0.83 -1.07 15.09
N TYR A 119 0.18 -1.71 14.52
CA TYR A 119 0.08 -3.02 13.86
C TYR A 119 -0.93 -3.08 12.70
N GLY A 120 -1.25 -1.93 12.11
CA GLY A 120 -2.19 -1.86 10.98
C GLY A 120 -1.68 -2.48 9.69
N GLY A 121 -0.37 -2.70 9.55
CA GLY A 121 0.25 -3.41 8.44
C GLY A 121 0.26 -4.93 8.59
N HIS A 122 -0.08 -5.47 9.78
CA HIS A 122 -0.13 -6.92 10.00
C HIS A 122 -1.09 -7.61 8.99
N PRO A 123 -0.72 -8.75 8.39
CA PRO A 123 0.42 -9.64 8.71
C PRO A 123 1.74 -9.29 8.00
N SER A 124 1.80 -8.21 7.24
CA SER A 124 3.03 -7.73 6.59
C SER A 124 3.96 -7.07 7.60
N GLN A 125 5.21 -6.93 7.21
CA GLN A 125 6.20 -6.20 7.99
C GLN A 125 5.97 -4.69 7.87
N VAL A 126 6.32 -3.96 8.94
CA VAL A 126 6.46 -2.50 8.93
C VAL A 126 7.87 -2.15 9.37
N TYR A 127 8.66 -1.64 8.44
CA TYR A 127 10.08 -1.37 8.68
C TYR A 127 10.29 -0.49 9.92
N GLY A 128 11.16 -0.96 10.81
CA GLY A 128 11.47 -0.28 12.08
C GLY A 128 10.50 -0.57 13.22
N TYR A 129 9.38 -1.25 12.99
CA TYR A 129 8.35 -1.55 13.99
C TYR A 129 8.18 -3.03 14.25
N TYR A 130 7.92 -3.84 13.24
CA TYR A 130 7.72 -5.27 13.38
C TYR A 130 7.96 -6.02 12.08
N ASP A 131 8.27 -7.30 12.20
CA ASP A 131 8.48 -8.22 11.10
C ASP A 131 7.16 -8.85 10.64
N TYR A 132 7.17 -9.51 9.47
CA TYR A 132 5.98 -10.19 8.94
C TYR A 132 5.62 -11.43 9.76
N ASP A 133 4.32 -11.68 9.91
CA ASP A 133 3.82 -12.86 10.62
C ASP A 133 3.76 -14.07 9.70
N LYS A 134 4.86 -14.82 9.64
CA LYS A 134 4.97 -16.06 8.85
C LYS A 134 3.87 -17.07 9.15
N LYS A 135 3.44 -17.19 10.42
CA LYS A 135 2.39 -18.15 10.80
C LYS A 135 1.06 -17.75 10.21
N PHE A 136 0.73 -16.46 10.25
CA PHE A 136 -0.49 -15.93 9.66
C PHE A 136 -0.53 -16.14 8.13
N TYR A 137 0.58 -15.87 7.45
CA TYR A 137 0.69 -16.12 6.02
C TYR A 137 0.49 -17.59 5.66
N LEU A 138 1.04 -18.52 6.45
CA LEU A 138 0.84 -19.95 6.23
C LEU A 138 -0.61 -20.39 6.50
N GLU A 139 -1.29 -19.78 7.47
CA GLU A 139 -2.72 -20.00 7.74
C GLU A 139 -3.57 -19.50 6.56
N TYR A 140 -3.29 -18.28 6.09
CA TYR A 140 -3.93 -17.66 4.94
C TYR A 140 -3.74 -18.49 3.66
N ASP A 141 -2.51 -18.93 3.37
CA ASP A 141 -2.20 -19.75 2.19
C ASP A 141 -2.94 -21.08 2.21
N ARG A 142 -3.03 -21.73 3.37
CA ARG A 142 -3.80 -22.97 3.52
C ARG A 142 -5.30 -22.76 3.31
N ALA A 143 -5.82 -21.68 3.89
CA ALA A 143 -7.23 -21.33 3.76
C ALA A 143 -7.60 -20.92 2.32
N GLY A 144 -6.72 -20.19 1.64
CA GLY A 144 -6.96 -19.66 0.31
C GLY A 144 -6.95 -20.68 -0.85
N LYS A 145 -6.79 -21.98 -0.56
CA LYS A 145 -6.73 -23.02 -1.61
C LYS A 145 -8.06 -23.26 -2.29
N THR A 146 -9.16 -23.12 -1.59
CA THR A 146 -10.52 -23.21 -2.15
C THR A 146 -11.43 -22.19 -1.48
N ASP A 147 -12.51 -21.79 -2.13
CA ASP A 147 -13.49 -20.85 -1.58
C ASP A 147 -14.12 -21.38 -0.28
N GLU A 148 -14.39 -22.68 -0.23
CA GLU A 148 -14.98 -23.31 0.96
C GLU A 148 -14.03 -23.31 2.15
N ALA A 149 -12.74 -23.55 1.94
CA ALA A 149 -11.71 -23.51 2.96
C ALA A 149 -11.43 -22.07 3.44
N PHE A 150 -11.68 -21.08 2.58
CA PHE A 150 -11.44 -19.68 2.91
C PHE A 150 -12.55 -19.06 3.78
N GLN A 151 -13.79 -19.56 3.70
CA GLN A 151 -14.92 -19.03 4.48
C GLN A 151 -14.70 -19.04 6.00
N PRO A 152 -14.18 -20.13 6.63
CA PRO A 152 -13.86 -20.12 8.06
C PRO A 152 -12.81 -19.06 8.43
N PHE A 153 -11.79 -18.89 7.61
CA PHE A 153 -10.75 -17.87 7.81
C PHE A 153 -11.34 -16.45 7.78
N LEU A 154 -12.17 -16.14 6.78
CA LEU A 154 -12.88 -14.86 6.71
C LEU A 154 -13.78 -14.63 7.92
N LYS A 155 -14.54 -15.66 8.30
CA LYS A 155 -15.41 -15.60 9.48
C LYS A 155 -14.61 -15.34 10.77
N GLU A 156 -13.44 -15.92 10.86
CA GLU A 156 -12.60 -15.79 12.03
C GLU A 156 -11.87 -14.46 12.11
N TRP A 157 -11.18 -14.06 11.05
CA TRP A 157 -10.24 -12.95 11.08
C TRP A 157 -10.78 -11.64 10.51
N VAL A 158 -11.86 -11.68 9.74
CA VAL A 158 -12.46 -10.49 9.13
C VAL A 158 -13.81 -10.18 9.75
N TYR A 159 -14.77 -11.12 9.67
CA TYR A 159 -16.14 -10.87 10.15
C TYR A 159 -16.31 -11.13 11.65
N GLY A 160 -15.44 -11.90 12.25
CA GLY A 160 -15.46 -12.27 13.68
C GLY A 160 -14.81 -11.24 14.61
N VAL A 161 -14.23 -10.18 14.06
CA VAL A 161 -13.66 -9.05 14.80
C VAL A 161 -14.37 -7.77 14.40
N LYS A 162 -14.75 -6.94 15.36
CA LYS A 162 -15.50 -5.69 15.12
C LYS A 162 -14.60 -4.46 15.18
N THR A 163 -13.51 -4.56 15.92
CA THR A 163 -12.58 -3.47 16.13
C THR A 163 -11.14 -3.95 15.96
N HIS A 164 -10.24 -3.01 15.70
CA HIS A 164 -8.81 -3.31 15.65
C HIS A 164 -8.29 -3.84 16.99
N ALA A 165 -8.80 -3.34 18.11
CA ALA A 165 -8.45 -3.83 19.43
C ALA A 165 -8.81 -5.33 19.61
N GLU A 166 -10.01 -5.74 19.22
CA GLU A 166 -10.41 -7.16 19.22
C GLU A 166 -9.51 -8.01 18.32
N TYR A 167 -9.07 -7.47 17.18
CA TYR A 167 -8.12 -8.15 16.31
C TYR A 167 -6.78 -8.38 17.01
N LEU A 168 -6.22 -7.35 17.64
CA LEU A 168 -4.95 -7.46 18.38
C LEU A 168 -5.05 -8.39 19.59
N GLU A 169 -6.15 -8.32 20.36
CA GLU A 169 -6.43 -9.25 21.47
C GLU A 169 -6.45 -10.71 20.99
N LYS A 170 -7.07 -10.95 19.83
CA LYS A 170 -7.14 -12.29 19.23
C LYS A 170 -5.78 -12.79 18.75
N LEU A 171 -4.93 -11.94 18.20
CA LEU A 171 -3.54 -12.29 17.87
C LEU A 171 -2.76 -12.67 19.13
N GLY A 172 -3.00 -11.94 20.21
CA GLY A 172 -2.41 -12.16 21.51
C GLY A 172 -1.04 -11.51 21.70
N VAL A 173 -0.78 -11.07 22.93
CA VAL A 173 0.41 -10.29 23.29
C VAL A 173 1.71 -11.01 22.93
N ASN A 174 1.82 -12.31 23.19
CA ASN A 174 3.03 -13.07 22.90
C ASN A 174 3.37 -13.08 21.42
N ARG A 175 2.36 -13.16 20.55
CA ARG A 175 2.55 -13.12 19.09
C ARG A 175 3.04 -11.74 18.67
N LEU A 176 2.36 -10.68 19.11
CA LEU A 176 2.74 -9.30 18.79
C LEU A 176 4.16 -8.97 19.26
N LEU A 177 4.53 -9.34 20.49
CA LEU A 177 5.90 -9.13 20.99
C LEU A 177 6.95 -9.92 20.21
N SER A 178 6.62 -11.12 19.73
CA SER A 178 7.55 -11.91 18.92
C SER A 178 7.83 -11.34 17.54
N LEU A 179 6.99 -10.42 17.05
CA LEU A 179 7.16 -9.74 15.78
C LEU A 179 7.92 -8.42 15.91
N GLN A 180 8.06 -7.88 17.12
CA GLN A 180 8.69 -6.57 17.31
C GLN A 180 10.11 -6.55 16.76
N HIS A 181 10.45 -5.46 16.08
CA HIS A 181 11.79 -5.21 15.60
C HIS A 181 12.77 -5.09 16.76
N VAL A 182 13.87 -5.84 16.71
CA VAL A 182 14.95 -5.78 17.70
C VAL A 182 16.09 -4.95 17.13
N HIS A 183 16.29 -3.76 17.69
CA HIS A 183 17.41 -2.90 17.29
C HIS A 183 18.75 -3.64 17.43
N GLY A 184 19.57 -3.58 16.38
CA GLY A 184 20.88 -4.24 16.32
C GLY A 184 20.88 -5.66 15.74
N TYR A 185 19.73 -6.25 15.52
CA TYR A 185 19.54 -7.46 14.69
C TYR A 185 18.79 -7.09 13.42
N GLY A 186 19.21 -5.99 12.84
CA GLY A 186 18.63 -5.54 11.58
C GLY A 186 19.04 -6.49 10.46
N VAL A 187 18.08 -6.97 9.77
CA VAL A 187 18.24 -7.51 8.44
C VAL A 187 17.68 -6.48 7.49
#